data_bb16771699cc1ea9cebd0a9bbc1b8402
#
_entry.id   bb16771699cc1ea9cebd0a9bbc1b8402
#
_cell.length_a   1.000
_cell.length_b   1.000
_cell.length_c   1.000
_cell.angle_alpha   90.00
_cell.angle_beta   90.00
_cell.angle_gamma   90.00
#
_symmetry.space_group_name_H-M   'P 1'
#
loop_
_entity.id
_entity.type
_entity.pdbx_description
1 polymer ?
#
loop_
_entity_poly.entity_id
_entity_poly.type
_entity_poly.pdbx_seq_one_letter_code
_entity_poly.pdbx_strand_id
1 'polypeptide(L)'
;MQDYVETLGTEAILCKHWAEGSAGIEALSHKVVELAESGASQFAPLYADDMPLFEKIETVAKSIYHASEVIADKSVRDQLRQWEEQGYGNLPVCMAKTQYSFSTDPNLRGAPTDHAVPIREVRLSAGAGFIVVICGQIMTMPGLPKVPSSEKIHQIGRAHV
;
A
#
# COMPACT_ATOMS: atom_id res chain seq x y z
N MET A 1 -0.86 25.10 1.20
CA MET A 1 -0.46 23.68 0.91
C MET A 1 0.73 23.64 -0.03
N GLN A 2 0.69 24.34 -1.17
CA GLN A 2 1.85 24.42 -2.08
C GLN A 2 3.12 24.85 -1.36
N ASP A 3 3.08 26.00 -0.66
CA ASP A 3 4.22 26.54 0.11
C ASP A 3 4.79 25.54 1.12
N TYR A 4 3.94 24.73 1.76
CA TYR A 4 4.39 23.69 2.69
C TYR A 4 5.09 22.54 1.96
N VAL A 5 4.56 22.12 0.82
CA VAL A 5 5.15 21.02 0.02
C VAL A 5 6.52 21.44 -0.55
N GLU A 6 6.67 22.70 -0.95
CA GLU A 6 7.94 23.26 -1.39
C GLU A 6 9.02 23.20 -0.30
N THR A 7 8.65 23.37 0.99
CA THR A 7 9.61 23.22 2.10
C THR A 7 10.15 21.81 2.25
N LEU A 8 9.46 20.82 1.67
CA LEU A 8 9.90 19.42 1.63
C LEU A 8 10.77 19.08 0.41
N GLY A 9 11.11 20.08 -0.41
CA GLY A 9 11.94 19.89 -1.59
C GLY A 9 11.19 19.27 -2.79
N THR A 10 9.87 19.35 -2.81
CA THR A 10 9.03 18.85 -3.90
C THR A 10 7.99 19.90 -4.30
N GLU A 11 7.32 19.69 -5.42
CA GLU A 11 6.34 20.61 -5.99
C GLU A 11 4.93 20.03 -5.92
N ALA A 12 3.94 20.86 -5.59
CA ALA A 12 2.54 20.50 -5.63
C ALA A 12 1.82 21.21 -6.77
N ILE A 13 1.19 20.46 -7.67
CA ILE A 13 0.49 20.99 -8.83
C ILE A 13 -1.02 20.79 -8.66
N LEU A 14 -1.76 21.87 -8.77
CA LEU A 14 -3.22 21.84 -8.66
C LEU A 14 -3.84 21.23 -9.92
N CYS A 15 -4.53 20.11 -9.76
CA CYS A 15 -5.24 19.42 -10.84
C CYS A 15 -6.72 19.79 -10.83
N LYS A 16 -7.22 20.32 -11.95
CA LYS A 16 -8.62 20.72 -12.14
C LYS A 16 -9.33 19.87 -13.20
N HIS A 17 -8.84 18.69 -13.47
CA HIS A 17 -9.36 17.82 -14.56
C HIS A 17 -10.84 17.48 -14.43
N TRP A 18 -11.41 17.51 -13.22
CA TRP A 18 -12.85 17.32 -13.02
C TRP A 18 -13.69 18.44 -13.66
N ALA A 19 -13.25 19.69 -13.55
CA ALA A 19 -13.99 20.84 -14.06
C ALA A 19 -13.57 21.24 -15.49
N GLU A 20 -12.28 21.05 -15.83
CA GLU A 20 -11.66 21.59 -17.03
C GLU A 20 -11.18 20.50 -18.02
N GLY A 21 -11.45 19.23 -17.72
CA GLY A 21 -11.02 18.09 -18.55
C GLY A 21 -9.50 18.02 -18.67
N SER A 22 -9.00 17.73 -19.87
CA SER A 22 -7.56 17.57 -20.14
C SER A 22 -6.76 18.86 -19.90
N ALA A 23 -7.34 20.02 -20.14
CA ALA A 23 -6.68 21.30 -19.88
C ALA A 23 -6.34 21.49 -18.39
N GLY A 24 -7.18 20.95 -17.50
CA GLY A 24 -6.96 21.03 -16.05
C GLY A 24 -5.86 20.15 -15.49
N ILE A 25 -5.20 19.31 -16.32
CA ILE A 25 -4.10 18.43 -15.92
C ILE A 25 -2.81 18.68 -16.73
N GLU A 26 -2.82 19.59 -17.67
CA GLU A 26 -1.70 19.85 -18.57
C GLU A 26 -0.41 20.19 -17.83
N ALA A 27 -0.48 21.08 -16.82
CA ALA A 27 0.66 21.47 -16.02
C ALA A 27 1.32 20.27 -15.30
N LEU A 28 0.52 19.35 -14.74
CA LEU A 28 1.03 18.12 -14.11
C LEU A 28 1.67 17.21 -15.17
N SER A 29 1.08 17.09 -16.34
CA SER A 29 1.63 16.26 -17.42
C SER A 29 3.00 16.74 -17.88
N HIS A 30 3.16 18.04 -18.08
CA HIS A 30 4.45 18.64 -18.42
C HIS A 30 5.49 18.40 -17.31
N LYS A 31 5.09 18.55 -16.05
CA LYS A 31 6.00 18.30 -14.92
C LYS A 31 6.44 16.84 -14.82
N VAL A 32 5.53 15.90 -15.08
CA VAL A 32 5.88 14.46 -15.11
C VAL A 32 6.90 14.19 -16.22
N VAL A 33 6.71 14.75 -17.42
CA VAL A 33 7.66 14.60 -18.53
C VAL A 33 9.03 15.20 -18.16
N GLU A 34 9.05 16.41 -17.63
CA GLU A 34 10.28 17.06 -17.15
C GLU A 34 11.04 16.19 -16.16
N LEU A 35 10.36 15.66 -15.14
CA LEU A 35 10.98 14.79 -14.15
C LEU A 35 11.49 13.47 -14.73
N ALA A 36 10.74 12.87 -15.67
CA ALA A 36 11.14 11.65 -16.33
C ALA A 36 12.39 11.84 -17.21
N GLU A 37 12.47 12.97 -17.91
CA GLU A 37 13.59 13.28 -18.81
C GLU A 37 14.83 13.83 -18.08
N SER A 38 14.65 14.45 -16.91
CA SER A 38 15.74 15.07 -16.14
C SER A 38 16.79 14.09 -15.60
N GLY A 39 16.45 12.79 -15.56
CA GLY A 39 17.29 11.77 -14.90
C GLY A 39 17.41 11.95 -13.37
N ALA A 40 16.60 12.83 -12.76
CA ALA A 40 16.61 13.08 -11.33
C ALA A 40 15.96 11.93 -10.51
N SER A 41 15.19 11.06 -11.17
CA SER A 41 14.57 9.91 -10.51
C SER A 41 15.63 8.89 -10.10
N GLN A 42 15.71 8.64 -8.79
CA GLN A 42 16.59 7.62 -8.20
C GLN A 42 15.73 6.54 -7.54
N PHE A 43 14.82 5.96 -8.33
CA PHE A 43 13.98 4.88 -7.83
C PHE A 43 14.84 3.70 -7.35
N ALA A 44 14.62 3.29 -6.12
CA ALA A 44 15.18 2.07 -5.54
C ALA A 44 14.08 1.33 -4.78
N PRO A 45 13.94 0.00 -4.95
CA PRO A 45 13.08 -0.79 -4.09
C PRO A 45 13.44 -0.62 -2.62
N LEU A 46 12.44 -0.68 -1.74
CA LEU A 46 12.65 -0.55 -0.29
C LEU A 46 13.49 -1.69 0.29
N TYR A 47 13.41 -2.86 -0.34
CA TYR A 47 14.17 -4.06 0.00
C TYR A 47 14.51 -4.86 -1.26
N ALA A 48 15.53 -5.71 -1.18
CA ALA A 48 15.89 -6.62 -2.26
C ALA A 48 14.91 -7.81 -2.36
N ASP A 49 14.71 -8.33 -3.57
CA ASP A 49 13.77 -9.46 -3.80
C ASP A 49 14.17 -10.72 -3.04
N ASP A 50 15.45 -10.95 -2.85
CA ASP A 50 16.02 -12.10 -2.15
C ASP A 50 16.12 -11.93 -0.62
N MET A 51 15.69 -10.78 -0.08
CA MET A 51 15.61 -10.57 1.37
C MET A 51 14.62 -11.58 2.00
N PRO A 52 14.92 -12.17 3.18
CA PRO A 52 13.99 -13.05 3.87
C PRO A 52 12.63 -12.41 4.11
N LEU A 53 11.56 -13.18 3.98
CA LEU A 53 10.18 -12.65 4.03
C LEU A 53 9.87 -11.89 5.32
N PHE A 54 10.34 -12.38 6.44
CA PHE A 54 10.12 -11.69 7.71
C PHE A 54 10.88 -10.36 7.78
N GLU A 55 12.10 -10.30 7.24
CA GLU A 55 12.88 -9.07 7.17
C GLU A 55 12.25 -8.03 6.23
N LYS A 56 11.63 -8.46 5.09
CA LYS A 56 10.81 -7.57 4.24
C LYS A 56 9.68 -6.93 5.03
N ILE A 57 8.98 -7.70 5.85
CA ILE A 57 7.89 -7.22 6.70
C ILE A 57 8.42 -6.20 7.71
N GLU A 58 9.52 -6.50 8.40
CA GLU A 58 10.15 -5.57 9.33
C GLU A 58 10.59 -4.28 8.65
N THR A 59 11.17 -4.38 7.45
CA THR A 59 11.62 -3.22 6.67
C THR A 59 10.44 -2.30 6.33
N VAL A 60 9.33 -2.85 5.86
CA VAL A 60 8.11 -2.06 5.59
C VAL A 60 7.55 -1.44 6.87
N ALA A 61 7.45 -2.22 7.96
CA ALA A 61 6.91 -1.73 9.22
C ALA A 61 7.75 -0.58 9.81
N LYS A 62 9.07 -0.71 9.79
CA LYS A 62 9.99 0.30 10.34
C LYS A 62 10.11 1.53 9.44
N SER A 63 10.32 1.34 8.14
CA SER A 63 10.61 2.43 7.21
C SER A 63 9.37 3.21 6.76
N ILE A 64 8.23 2.55 6.60
CA ILE A 64 6.99 3.18 6.11
C ILE A 64 6.05 3.54 7.26
N TYR A 65 5.89 2.63 8.23
CA TYR A 65 4.93 2.83 9.32
C TYR A 65 5.57 3.33 10.62
N HIS A 66 6.90 3.55 10.66
CA HIS A 66 7.63 4.04 11.83
C HIS A 66 7.43 3.21 13.09
N ALA A 67 7.21 1.89 12.90
CA ALA A 67 7.10 0.95 13.99
C ALA A 67 8.46 0.71 14.64
N SER A 68 8.48 0.50 15.97
CA SER A 68 9.68 0.07 16.67
C SER A 68 9.97 -1.42 16.48
N GLU A 69 8.92 -2.23 16.44
CA GLU A 69 9.04 -3.68 16.32
C GLU A 69 7.85 -4.33 15.59
N VAL A 70 8.09 -5.55 15.11
CA VAL A 70 7.07 -6.44 14.55
C VAL A 70 6.92 -7.66 15.44
N ILE A 71 5.71 -7.89 15.93
CA ILE A 71 5.38 -9.05 16.78
C ILE A 71 4.74 -10.13 15.91
N ALA A 72 5.33 -11.30 15.87
CA ALA A 72 4.81 -12.45 15.14
C ALA A 72 4.95 -13.72 15.99
N ASP A 73 3.86 -14.47 16.07
CA ASP A 73 3.85 -15.77 16.70
C ASP A 73 4.75 -16.76 15.96
N LYS A 74 5.14 -17.83 16.65
CA LYS A 74 5.97 -18.89 16.09
C LYS A 74 5.31 -19.49 14.83
N SER A 75 4.00 -19.70 14.82
CA SER A 75 3.26 -20.24 13.69
C SER A 75 3.39 -19.37 12.43
N VAL A 76 3.36 -18.05 12.56
CA VAL A 76 3.55 -17.10 11.46
C VAL A 76 4.98 -17.20 10.92
N ARG A 77 5.98 -17.21 11.79
CA ARG A 77 7.39 -17.33 11.40
C ARG A 77 7.70 -18.66 10.71
N ASP A 78 7.15 -19.75 11.22
CA ASP A 78 7.32 -21.08 10.63
C ASP A 78 6.64 -21.15 9.26
N GLN A 79 5.47 -20.53 9.09
CA GLN A 79 4.78 -20.45 7.79
C GLN A 79 5.57 -19.66 6.75
N LEU A 80 6.14 -18.51 7.11
CA LEU A 80 6.98 -17.71 6.20
C LEU A 80 8.22 -18.52 5.77
N ARG A 81 8.89 -19.17 6.70
CA ARG A 81 10.05 -20.02 6.40
C ARG A 81 9.68 -21.18 5.45
N GLN A 82 8.53 -21.83 5.70
CA GLN A 82 8.05 -22.88 4.81
C GLN A 82 7.82 -22.37 3.39
N TRP A 83 7.29 -21.15 3.21
CA TRP A 83 7.12 -20.57 1.88
C TRP A 83 8.46 -20.19 1.23
N GLU A 84 9.45 -19.75 1.98
CA GLU A 84 10.81 -19.55 1.48
C GLU A 84 11.41 -20.85 0.95
N GLU A 85 11.27 -21.95 1.70
CA GLU A 85 11.71 -23.30 1.28
C GLU A 85 10.96 -23.82 0.03
N GLN A 86 9.71 -23.40 -0.15
CA GLN A 86 8.89 -23.73 -1.32
C GLN A 86 9.18 -22.84 -2.55
N GLY A 87 10.10 -21.90 -2.45
CA GLY A 87 10.51 -21.01 -3.55
C GLY A 87 9.72 -19.71 -3.67
N TYR A 88 8.91 -19.35 -2.66
CA TYR A 88 8.16 -18.09 -2.62
C TYR A 88 8.89 -16.94 -1.89
N GLY A 89 10.15 -17.13 -1.52
CA GLY A 89 10.95 -16.13 -0.78
C GLY A 89 11.14 -14.82 -1.53
N ASN A 90 11.14 -14.83 -2.86
CA ASN A 90 11.30 -13.63 -3.69
C ASN A 90 10.02 -12.80 -3.83
N LEU A 91 8.88 -13.28 -3.33
CA LEU A 91 7.63 -12.55 -3.44
C LEU A 91 7.63 -11.28 -2.57
N PRO A 92 7.05 -10.17 -3.06
CA PRO A 92 6.84 -8.98 -2.24
C PRO A 92 5.79 -9.21 -1.17
N VAL A 93 5.83 -8.37 -0.13
CA VAL A 93 4.88 -8.40 0.98
C VAL A 93 3.91 -7.23 0.88
N CYS A 94 2.64 -7.50 1.16
CA CYS A 94 1.57 -6.51 1.24
C CYS A 94 1.01 -6.50 2.67
N MET A 95 1.21 -5.40 3.40
CA MET A 95 0.74 -5.28 4.77
C MET A 95 -0.70 -4.77 4.80
N ALA A 96 -1.60 -5.62 5.28
CA ALA A 96 -3.02 -5.30 5.48
C ALA A 96 -3.27 -4.92 6.94
N LYS A 97 -3.54 -3.65 7.19
CA LYS A 97 -3.82 -3.08 8.51
C LYS A 97 -4.84 -1.96 8.40
N THR A 98 -5.25 -1.35 9.54
CA THR A 98 -6.17 -0.22 9.49
C THR A 98 -5.65 0.91 8.60
N GLN A 99 -6.56 1.53 7.85
CA GLN A 99 -6.26 2.67 6.98
C GLN A 99 -6.19 4.01 7.73
N TYR A 100 -6.62 4.06 8.99
CA TYR A 100 -6.72 5.30 9.78
C TYR A 100 -5.42 5.69 10.49
N SER A 101 -4.43 4.79 10.53
CA SER A 101 -3.21 5.00 11.29
C SER A 101 -2.03 4.22 10.69
N PHE A 102 -0.81 4.66 10.94
CA PHE A 102 0.40 3.86 10.73
C PHE A 102 0.52 2.71 11.73
N SER A 103 -0.07 2.87 12.94
CA SER A 103 -0.20 1.78 13.90
C SER A 103 -1.27 0.77 13.48
N THR A 104 -1.41 -0.31 14.23
CA THR A 104 -2.52 -1.27 14.09
C THR A 104 -3.73 -0.91 14.97
N ASP A 105 -3.61 0.12 15.82
CA ASP A 105 -4.69 0.63 16.66
C ASP A 105 -5.44 1.75 15.90
N PRO A 106 -6.73 1.57 15.55
CA PRO A 106 -7.51 2.58 14.86
C PRO A 106 -7.80 3.83 15.71
N ASN A 107 -7.59 3.78 17.03
CA ASN A 107 -7.74 4.94 17.93
C ASN A 107 -6.47 5.79 17.96
N LEU A 108 -5.30 5.21 17.75
CA LEU A 108 -4.03 5.92 17.62
C LEU A 108 -3.84 6.38 16.18
N ARG A 109 -4.55 7.44 15.80
CA ARG A 109 -4.67 7.89 14.40
C ARG A 109 -3.43 8.60 13.87
N GLY A 110 -3.33 8.66 12.53
CA GLY A 110 -2.29 9.40 11.83
C GLY A 110 -0.97 8.62 11.74
N ALA A 111 0.14 9.30 11.99
CA ALA A 111 1.50 8.79 11.85
C ALA A 111 2.23 8.71 13.21
N PRO A 112 1.77 7.84 14.14
CA PRO A 112 2.47 7.63 15.41
C PRO A 112 3.81 6.93 15.16
N THR A 113 4.75 7.12 16.08
CA THR A 113 6.05 6.47 16.12
C THR A 113 6.12 5.49 17.29
N ASP A 114 7.14 4.64 17.30
CA ASP A 114 7.48 3.74 18.44
C ASP A 114 6.37 2.78 18.88
N HIS A 115 5.51 2.39 17.92
CA HIS A 115 4.47 1.39 18.19
C HIS A 115 4.89 0.01 17.67
N ALA A 116 4.34 -1.04 18.26
CA ALA A 116 4.49 -2.41 17.76
C ALA A 116 3.45 -2.74 16.70
N VAL A 117 3.84 -3.55 15.70
CA VAL A 117 2.93 -4.08 14.68
C VAL A 117 2.75 -5.58 14.90
N PRO A 118 1.65 -6.03 15.53
CA PRO A 118 1.35 -7.45 15.69
C PRO A 118 0.82 -8.04 14.38
N ILE A 119 1.44 -9.12 13.93
CA ILE A 119 0.95 -9.91 12.79
C ILE A 119 -0.02 -10.95 13.32
N ARG A 120 -1.25 -10.92 12.82
CA ARG A 120 -2.29 -11.89 13.16
C ARG A 120 -2.15 -13.17 12.34
N GLU A 121 -1.93 -13.02 11.03
CA GLU A 121 -1.79 -14.13 10.09
C GLU A 121 -1.09 -13.68 8.82
N VAL A 122 -0.58 -14.64 8.05
CA VAL A 122 -0.02 -14.41 6.71
C VAL A 122 -0.74 -15.30 5.70
N ARG A 123 -0.89 -14.83 4.47
CA ARG A 123 -1.57 -15.55 3.39
C ARG A 123 -0.73 -15.46 2.11
N LEU A 124 -0.52 -16.62 1.48
CA LEU A 124 0.12 -16.67 0.17
C LEU A 124 -0.91 -16.44 -0.93
N SER A 125 -0.73 -15.36 -1.69
CA SER A 125 -1.50 -15.06 -2.90
C SER A 125 -0.68 -15.42 -4.14
N ALA A 126 -0.40 -16.71 -4.31
CA ALA A 126 0.52 -17.21 -5.34
C ALA A 126 0.11 -16.77 -6.75
N GLY A 127 -1.18 -16.79 -7.08
CA GLY A 127 -1.69 -16.35 -8.39
C GLY A 127 -1.57 -14.84 -8.64
N ALA A 128 -1.47 -14.04 -7.58
CA ALA A 128 -1.25 -12.60 -7.67
C ALA A 128 0.22 -12.20 -7.45
N GLY A 129 1.07 -13.14 -7.04
CA GLY A 129 2.50 -12.95 -6.91
C GLY A 129 2.92 -12.11 -5.69
N PHE A 130 2.21 -12.23 -4.55
CA PHE A 130 2.60 -11.56 -3.30
C PHE A 130 2.09 -12.28 -2.05
N ILE A 131 2.67 -11.93 -0.92
CA ILE A 131 2.27 -12.42 0.40
C ILE A 131 1.51 -11.32 1.15
N VAL A 132 0.30 -11.63 1.62
CA VAL A 132 -0.50 -10.73 2.45
C VAL A 132 -0.15 -10.95 3.91
N VAL A 133 0.18 -9.86 4.60
CA VAL A 133 0.49 -9.83 6.04
C VAL A 133 -0.64 -9.10 6.75
N ILE A 134 -1.47 -9.82 7.49
CA ILE A 134 -2.62 -9.24 8.18
C ILE A 134 -2.22 -8.82 9.58
N CYS A 135 -2.28 -7.52 9.84
CA CYS A 135 -1.82 -6.90 11.07
C CYS A 135 -3.01 -6.38 11.89
N GLY A 136 -3.04 -6.78 13.16
CA GLY A 136 -4.09 -6.35 14.09
C GLY A 136 -5.49 -6.78 13.69
N GLN A 137 -6.48 -6.02 14.14
CA GLN A 137 -7.90 -6.27 13.89
C GLN A 137 -8.34 -5.52 12.63
N ILE A 138 -8.30 -6.19 11.49
CA ILE A 138 -8.81 -5.64 10.23
C ILE A 138 -9.91 -6.54 9.68
N MET A 139 -10.97 -5.92 9.18
CA MET A 139 -12.01 -6.61 8.43
C MET A 139 -11.52 -6.83 6.99
N THR A 140 -11.35 -8.09 6.60
CA THR A 140 -11.00 -8.41 5.21
C THR A 140 -12.23 -8.22 4.34
N MET A 141 -12.02 -7.71 3.12
CA MET A 141 -13.12 -7.56 2.16
C MET A 141 -13.73 -8.93 1.88
N PRO A 142 -15.07 -9.09 1.98
CA PRO A 142 -15.73 -10.30 1.53
C PRO A 142 -15.45 -10.50 0.04
N GLY A 143 -15.45 -11.76 -0.39
CA GLY A 143 -15.22 -12.10 -1.79
C GLY A 143 -16.13 -11.30 -2.73
N LEU A 144 -15.60 -10.88 -3.86
CA LEU A 144 -16.38 -10.19 -4.88
C LEU A 144 -17.52 -11.10 -5.37
N PRO A 145 -18.73 -10.56 -5.60
CA PRO A 145 -19.84 -11.34 -6.15
C PRO A 145 -19.49 -11.81 -7.57
N LYS A 146 -19.99 -12.97 -7.97
CA LYS A 146 -19.79 -13.51 -9.34
C LYS A 146 -20.29 -12.57 -10.43
N VAL A 147 -21.34 -11.80 -10.12
CA VAL A 147 -21.88 -10.76 -10.99
C VAL A 147 -21.37 -9.41 -10.47
N PRO A 148 -20.60 -8.67 -11.27
CA PRO A 148 -20.09 -7.35 -10.87
C PRO A 148 -21.22 -6.39 -10.48
N SER A 149 -21.04 -5.63 -9.41
CA SER A 149 -22.03 -4.63 -8.99
C SER A 149 -22.29 -3.56 -10.06
N SER A 150 -21.34 -3.32 -10.94
CA SER A 150 -21.47 -2.41 -12.09
C SER A 150 -22.60 -2.79 -13.04
N GLU A 151 -22.92 -4.07 -13.20
CA GLU A 151 -24.05 -4.51 -14.02
C GLU A 151 -25.41 -4.08 -13.45
N LYS A 152 -25.48 -3.86 -12.15
CA LYS A 152 -26.71 -3.41 -11.46
C LYS A 152 -26.90 -1.89 -11.51
N ILE A 153 -25.81 -1.13 -11.67
CA ILE A 153 -25.84 0.36 -11.67
C ILE A 153 -26.53 0.89 -12.94
N HIS A 154 -26.37 0.23 -14.08
CA HIS A 154 -27.02 0.63 -15.33
C HIS A 154 -28.56 0.51 -15.35
N GLN A 155 -29.11 -0.33 -14.49
CA GLN A 155 -30.57 -0.46 -14.36
C GLN A 155 -31.23 0.66 -13.55
N ILE A 156 -30.47 1.31 -12.65
CA ILE A 156 -31.01 2.40 -11.82
C ILE A 156 -31.08 3.71 -12.62
N GLY A 157 -30.15 3.96 -13.56
CA GLY A 157 -30.11 5.16 -14.37
C GLY A 157 -31.20 5.25 -15.48
N ARG A 158 -31.88 4.16 -15.80
CA ARG A 158 -32.98 4.14 -16.80
C ARG A 158 -34.38 4.33 -16.23
N ALA A 159 -34.51 4.35 -14.93
CA ALA A 159 -35.81 4.49 -14.25
C ALA A 159 -36.24 5.93 -13.98
N HIS A 160 -35.46 6.92 -14.41
CA HIS A 160 -35.72 8.35 -14.16
C HIS A 160 -35.55 9.23 -15.41
N VAL A 161 -35.97 8.74 -16.57
CA VAL A 161 -36.21 9.56 -17.76
C VAL A 161 -37.62 9.36 -18.23
#